data_c1176b6ea3e3ddb3959517352a552e89
#
_entry.id   c1176b6ea3e3ddb3959517352a552e89
#
_cell.length_a   1.000
_cell.length_b   1.000
_cell.length_c   1.000
_cell.angle_alpha   90.00
_cell.angle_beta   90.00
_cell.angle_gamma   90.00
#
_symmetry.space_group_name_H-M   'P 1'
#
loop_
_entity.id
_entity.type
_entity.pdbx_description
1 polymer ?
#
loop_
_entity_poly.entity_id
_entity_poly.type
_entity_poly.pdbx_seq_one_letter_code
_entity_poly.pdbx_strand_id
1 'polypeptide(L)'
;MEKDRIILGLDVSTTTIGISLMSYKNGEIPKILKLTHISPKVNKGIKGIEALCLKKNIFENEFLIQYKDFNITDVVIEEPLMRSNNVYTVATLLRFNGMVSDSVYRLLGVVPTYISSYDSRRYAFPELVAVRKFDKKGEPYNESKIKRNKPVLFGEYPWDIDKKQIVLDKVSELYPDIEWIYDKKGNLKKENFDSSDAICCVLALINIEKEEKE
;
A
#
# COMPACT_ATOMS: atom_id res chain seq x y z
N MET A 1 19.38 3.48 -24.08
CA MET A 1 18.25 2.65 -23.59
C MET A 1 18.04 3.02 -22.12
N GLU A 2 16.88 3.51 -21.79
CA GLU A 2 16.52 3.82 -20.41
C GLU A 2 16.51 2.50 -19.62
N LYS A 3 17.17 2.48 -18.47
CA LYS A 3 17.32 1.26 -17.66
C LYS A 3 15.98 1.02 -16.94
N ASP A 4 15.51 -0.22 -16.89
CA ASP A 4 14.31 -0.57 -16.15
C ASP A 4 14.45 -0.15 -14.68
N ARG A 5 13.43 0.52 -14.14
CA ARG A 5 13.35 0.87 -12.72
C ARG A 5 12.84 -0.34 -11.95
N ILE A 6 13.43 -0.59 -10.81
CA ILE A 6 12.94 -1.59 -9.85
C ILE A 6 12.40 -0.85 -8.64
N ILE A 7 11.10 -0.93 -8.45
CA ILE A 7 10.37 -0.16 -7.43
C ILE A 7 9.84 -1.11 -6.37
N LEU A 8 10.13 -0.79 -5.11
CA LEU A 8 9.63 -1.52 -3.95
C LEU A 8 8.48 -0.74 -3.30
N GLY A 9 7.29 -1.29 -3.30
CA GLY A 9 6.12 -0.79 -2.57
C GLY A 9 5.94 -1.50 -1.24
N LEU A 10 5.65 -0.75 -0.20
CA LEU A 10 5.44 -1.27 1.16
C LEU A 10 4.17 -0.67 1.80
N ASP A 11 3.30 -1.53 2.35
CA ASP A 11 2.30 -1.16 3.35
C ASP A 11 2.75 -1.69 4.71
N VAL A 12 3.14 -0.78 5.62
CA VAL A 12 3.82 -1.12 6.87
C VAL A 12 2.92 -0.98 8.07
N SER A 13 2.53 -2.10 8.64
CA SER A 13 1.89 -2.17 9.96
C SER A 13 2.74 -2.96 10.95
N THR A 14 2.42 -2.85 12.25
CA THR A 14 3.14 -3.62 13.28
C THR A 14 2.81 -5.11 13.30
N THR A 15 1.84 -5.55 12.51
CA THR A 15 1.41 -6.96 12.42
C THR A 15 1.76 -7.60 11.09
N THR A 16 1.75 -6.82 10.03
CA THR A 16 2.01 -7.29 8.67
C THR A 16 2.72 -6.17 7.90
N ILE A 17 3.63 -6.55 7.03
CA ILE A 17 4.23 -5.68 6.03
C ILE A 17 3.86 -6.27 4.67
N GLY A 18 2.97 -5.60 3.95
CA GLY A 18 2.66 -5.91 2.55
C GLY A 18 3.80 -5.43 1.66
N ILE A 19 4.18 -6.23 0.67
CA ILE A 19 5.39 -6.02 -0.13
C ILE A 19 5.08 -6.28 -1.60
N SER A 20 5.34 -5.30 -2.46
CA SER A 20 5.35 -5.45 -3.91
C SER A 20 6.69 -4.98 -4.47
N LEU A 21 7.41 -5.87 -5.14
CA LEU A 21 8.61 -5.55 -5.92
C LEU A 21 8.24 -5.59 -7.39
N MET A 22 8.39 -4.48 -8.09
CA MET A 22 7.92 -4.34 -9.45
C MET A 22 9.00 -3.77 -10.37
N SER A 23 9.06 -4.23 -11.62
CA SER A 23 9.86 -3.58 -12.67
C SER A 23 8.97 -2.64 -13.47
N TYR A 24 9.49 -1.46 -13.77
CA TYR A 24 8.80 -0.46 -14.56
C TYR A 24 9.69 0.05 -15.70
N LYS A 25 9.12 0.05 -16.88
CA LYS A 25 9.66 0.69 -18.07
C LYS A 25 8.69 1.76 -18.55
N ASN A 26 9.22 2.93 -18.88
CA ASN A 26 8.39 4.09 -19.22
C ASN A 26 7.35 3.75 -20.33
N GLY A 27 6.09 4.08 -20.07
CA GLY A 27 4.98 3.82 -20.97
C GLY A 27 4.36 2.42 -20.88
N GLU A 28 4.92 1.48 -20.12
CA GLU A 28 4.37 0.14 -19.90
C GLU A 28 3.64 0.03 -18.55
N ILE A 29 2.79 -0.99 -18.42
CA ILE A 29 2.24 -1.39 -17.11
C ILE A 29 3.37 -2.03 -16.32
N PRO A 30 3.60 -1.62 -15.05
CA PRO A 30 4.65 -2.23 -14.22
C PRO A 30 4.44 -3.74 -14.08
N LYS A 31 5.52 -4.52 -14.11
CA LYS A 31 5.46 -5.99 -13.96
C LYS A 31 5.79 -6.38 -12.53
N ILE A 32 4.96 -7.22 -11.93
CA ILE A 32 5.21 -7.76 -10.59
C ILE A 32 6.35 -8.77 -10.68
N LEU A 33 7.47 -8.49 -10.00
CA LEU A 33 8.58 -9.42 -9.83
C LEU A 33 8.39 -10.28 -8.59
N LYS A 34 7.85 -9.68 -7.51
CA LYS A 34 7.53 -10.37 -6.27
C LYS A 34 6.36 -9.67 -5.58
N LEU A 35 5.36 -10.44 -5.21
CA LEU A 35 4.28 -10.01 -4.34
C LEU A 35 4.27 -10.93 -3.12
N THR A 36 4.33 -10.36 -1.93
CA THR A 36 4.37 -11.14 -0.68
C THR A 36 4.01 -10.26 0.52
N HIS A 37 3.99 -10.88 1.67
CA HIS A 37 3.91 -10.17 2.95
C HIS A 37 4.80 -10.83 3.99
N ILE A 38 5.15 -10.08 5.02
CA ILE A 38 5.81 -10.59 6.22
C ILE A 38 4.93 -10.26 7.43
N SER A 39 4.64 -11.28 8.23
CA SER A 39 3.92 -11.12 9.49
C SER A 39 4.89 -11.38 10.66
N PRO A 40 5.68 -10.37 11.08
CA PRO A 40 6.77 -10.57 12.00
C PRO A 40 6.24 -10.93 13.40
N LYS A 41 6.51 -12.16 13.84
CA LYS A 41 6.09 -12.68 15.14
C LYS A 41 7.23 -12.63 16.14
N VAL A 42 6.97 -12.05 17.31
CA VAL A 42 7.87 -12.06 18.47
C VAL A 42 7.18 -12.71 19.67
N ASN A 43 7.97 -13.17 20.63
CA ASN A 43 7.43 -13.78 21.84
C ASN A 43 6.51 -12.81 22.58
N LYS A 44 5.38 -13.30 23.10
CA LYS A 44 4.35 -12.48 23.77
C LYS A 44 4.87 -11.71 24.99
N GLY A 45 5.97 -12.16 25.61
CA GLY A 45 6.62 -11.47 26.73
C GLY A 45 7.38 -10.20 26.34
N ILE A 46 7.79 -10.10 25.06
CA ILE A 46 8.57 -8.96 24.54
C ILE A 46 7.60 -7.87 24.08
N LYS A 47 7.79 -6.65 24.54
CA LYS A 47 6.87 -5.53 24.33
C LYS A 47 7.62 -4.23 23.99
N GLY A 48 6.86 -3.20 23.65
CA GLY A 48 7.39 -1.86 23.40
C GLY A 48 8.42 -1.82 22.27
N ILE A 49 9.48 -1.04 22.48
CA ILE A 49 10.49 -0.78 21.45
C ILE A 49 11.30 -2.04 21.09
N GLU A 50 11.56 -2.90 22.06
CA GLU A 50 12.28 -4.17 21.83
C GLU A 50 11.52 -5.06 20.83
N ALA A 51 10.20 -5.18 20.99
CA ALA A 51 9.36 -5.92 20.04
C ALA A 51 9.44 -5.32 18.63
N LEU A 52 9.46 -3.99 18.50
CA LEU A 52 9.57 -3.33 17.20
C LEU A 52 10.95 -3.58 16.55
N CYS A 53 12.03 -3.51 17.35
CA CYS A 53 13.38 -3.84 16.86
C CYS A 53 13.46 -5.26 16.32
N LEU A 54 12.93 -6.24 17.05
CA LEU A 54 12.91 -7.64 16.60
C LEU A 54 12.08 -7.83 15.34
N LYS A 55 10.91 -7.20 15.24
CA LYS A 55 10.07 -7.24 14.04
C LYS A 55 10.77 -6.62 12.83
N LYS A 56 11.44 -5.49 13.02
CA LYS A 56 12.27 -4.86 11.99
C LYS A 56 13.39 -5.81 11.52
N ASN A 57 14.09 -6.48 12.45
CA ASN A 57 15.13 -7.45 12.10
C ASN A 57 14.58 -8.65 11.30
N ILE A 58 13.35 -9.11 11.61
CA ILE A 58 12.68 -10.15 10.82
C ILE A 58 12.47 -9.67 9.39
N PHE A 59 11.96 -8.45 9.19
CA PHE A 59 11.78 -7.86 7.87
C PHE A 59 13.10 -7.72 7.11
N GLU A 60 14.16 -7.25 7.76
CA GLU A 60 15.50 -7.17 7.15
C GLU A 60 15.97 -8.53 6.65
N ASN A 61 15.90 -9.56 7.50
CA ASN A 61 16.42 -10.90 7.19
C ASN A 61 15.54 -11.66 6.19
N GLU A 62 14.21 -11.57 6.31
CA GLU A 62 13.29 -12.31 5.46
C GLU A 62 13.06 -11.66 4.09
N PHE A 63 13.37 -10.36 3.95
CA PHE A 63 13.18 -9.65 2.70
C PHE A 63 14.38 -8.79 2.27
N LEU A 64 14.70 -7.71 2.95
CA LEU A 64 15.64 -6.71 2.42
C LEU A 64 16.99 -7.29 2.07
N ILE A 65 17.55 -8.16 2.91
CA ILE A 65 18.85 -8.81 2.67
C ILE A 65 18.78 -9.74 1.45
N GLN A 66 17.67 -10.43 1.24
CA GLN A 66 17.49 -11.35 0.13
C GLN A 66 17.33 -10.63 -1.23
N TYR A 67 16.79 -9.41 -1.20
CA TYR A 67 16.47 -8.65 -2.41
C TYR A 67 17.37 -7.42 -2.64
N LYS A 68 18.38 -7.18 -1.80
CA LYS A 68 19.32 -6.05 -1.95
C LYS A 68 20.05 -6.00 -3.31
N ASP A 69 20.30 -7.17 -3.90
CA ASP A 69 21.02 -7.27 -5.17
C ASP A 69 20.12 -7.10 -6.41
N PHE A 70 18.81 -6.89 -6.23
CA PHE A 70 17.85 -6.58 -7.32
C PHE A 70 18.01 -5.17 -7.89
N ASN A 71 18.98 -4.38 -7.39
CA ASN A 71 19.20 -3.02 -7.84
C ASN A 71 17.94 -2.16 -7.75
N ILE A 72 17.27 -2.21 -6.59
CA ILE A 72 16.06 -1.42 -6.29
C ILE A 72 16.42 0.06 -6.40
N THR A 73 15.71 0.78 -7.28
CA THR A 73 15.97 2.19 -7.58
C THR A 73 15.11 3.13 -6.75
N ASP A 74 13.91 2.68 -6.41
CA ASP A 74 12.91 3.48 -5.71
C ASP A 74 12.22 2.65 -4.64
N VAL A 75 11.87 3.27 -3.53
CA VAL A 75 11.05 2.67 -2.48
C VAL A 75 9.93 3.62 -2.12
N VAL A 76 8.72 3.11 -2.09
CA VAL A 76 7.53 3.87 -1.70
C VAL A 76 6.80 3.14 -0.57
N ILE A 77 6.46 3.88 0.48
CA ILE A 77 5.81 3.35 1.69
C ILE A 77 4.45 4.04 1.86
N GLU A 78 3.38 3.28 2.16
CA GLU A 78 2.12 3.89 2.57
C GLU A 78 2.32 4.64 3.89
N GLU A 79 1.94 5.92 3.91
CA GLU A 79 2.06 6.74 5.10
C GLU A 79 1.16 6.20 6.22
N PRO A 80 1.68 6.00 7.44
CA PRO A 80 0.88 5.52 8.55
C PRO A 80 -0.23 6.51 8.90
N LEU A 81 -1.41 5.99 9.25
CA LEU A 81 -2.55 6.80 9.63
C LEU A 81 -2.21 7.75 10.78
N MET A 82 -2.21 9.06 10.50
CA MET A 82 -1.93 10.11 11.48
C MET A 82 -3.11 10.39 12.42
N ARG A 83 -4.30 9.85 12.12
CA ARG A 83 -5.53 10.08 12.90
C ARG A 83 -6.09 8.76 13.40
N SER A 84 -5.96 8.53 14.68
CA SER A 84 -6.62 7.45 15.41
C SER A 84 -7.04 7.98 16.78
N ASN A 85 -8.13 7.43 17.32
CA ASN A 85 -8.55 7.70 18.70
C ASN A 85 -7.54 7.17 19.74
N ASN A 86 -6.58 6.37 19.31
CA ASN A 86 -5.52 5.83 20.17
C ASN A 86 -4.14 6.37 19.76
N VAL A 87 -3.69 7.40 20.46
CA VAL A 87 -2.39 8.05 20.25
C VAL A 87 -1.22 7.07 20.36
N TYR A 88 -1.31 6.06 21.25
CA TYR A 88 -0.26 5.05 21.41
C TYR A 88 -0.12 4.19 20.17
N THR A 89 -1.24 3.86 19.51
CA THR A 89 -1.23 3.11 18.24
C THR A 89 -0.52 3.93 17.16
N VAL A 90 -0.87 5.21 17.01
CA VAL A 90 -0.23 6.11 16.05
C VAL A 90 1.26 6.22 16.31
N ALA A 91 1.65 6.50 17.57
CA ALA A 91 3.06 6.62 17.95
C ALA A 91 3.86 5.32 17.69
N THR A 92 3.24 4.16 17.91
CA THR A 92 3.87 2.85 17.65
C THR A 92 4.05 2.61 16.14
N LEU A 93 3.04 2.93 15.33
CA LEU A 93 3.11 2.84 13.87
C LEU A 93 4.19 3.75 13.30
N LEU A 94 4.24 5.01 13.73
CA LEU A 94 5.26 5.98 13.29
C LEU A 94 6.67 5.51 13.64
N ARG A 95 6.90 5.01 14.86
CA ARG A 95 8.20 4.45 15.27
C ARG A 95 8.60 3.27 14.38
N PHE A 96 7.66 2.36 14.13
CA PHE A 96 7.95 1.17 13.34
C PHE A 96 8.22 1.53 11.87
N ASN A 97 7.44 2.44 11.29
CA ASN A 97 7.69 2.96 9.94
C ASN A 97 9.07 3.64 9.83
N GLY A 98 9.45 4.46 10.83
CA GLY A 98 10.78 5.06 10.88
C GLY A 98 11.91 4.02 10.93
N MET A 99 11.72 2.93 11.70
CA MET A 99 12.70 1.82 11.74
C MET A 99 12.78 1.07 10.40
N VAL A 100 11.66 0.85 9.73
CA VAL A 100 11.63 0.22 8.40
C VAL A 100 12.31 1.12 7.37
N SER A 101 12.06 2.42 7.40
CA SER A 101 12.71 3.40 6.51
C SER A 101 14.23 3.47 6.71
N ASP A 102 14.69 3.45 7.97
CA ASP A 102 16.11 3.36 8.28
C ASP A 102 16.73 2.08 7.69
N SER A 103 16.05 0.94 7.84
CA SER A 103 16.50 -0.33 7.28
C SER A 103 16.60 -0.30 5.76
N VAL A 104 15.60 0.29 5.09
CA VAL A 104 15.59 0.50 3.63
C VAL A 104 16.78 1.34 3.21
N TYR A 105 16.94 2.52 3.82
CA TYR A 105 18.06 3.41 3.49
C TYR A 105 19.41 2.76 3.72
N ARG A 106 19.61 2.12 4.86
CA ARG A 106 20.88 1.52 5.25
C ARG A 106 21.25 0.28 4.40
N LEU A 107 20.28 -0.54 4.00
CA LEU A 107 20.54 -1.79 3.27
C LEU A 107 20.46 -1.64 1.75
N LEU A 108 19.62 -0.72 1.24
CA LEU A 108 19.42 -0.53 -0.20
C LEU A 108 20.04 0.78 -0.71
N GLY A 109 20.41 1.72 0.16
CA GLY A 109 20.92 3.04 -0.23
C GLY A 109 19.84 3.98 -0.81
N VAL A 110 18.56 3.62 -0.68
CA VAL A 110 17.43 4.36 -1.25
C VAL A 110 16.67 5.07 -0.15
N VAL A 111 16.40 6.36 -0.32
CA VAL A 111 15.52 7.12 0.58
C VAL A 111 14.07 6.83 0.20
N PRO A 112 13.25 6.26 1.09
CA PRO A 112 11.87 5.95 0.75
C PRO A 112 11.02 7.22 0.63
N THR A 113 10.11 7.21 -0.34
CA THR A 113 9.03 8.21 -0.48
C THR A 113 7.80 7.72 0.27
N TYR A 114 7.10 8.64 0.96
CA TYR A 114 5.83 8.32 1.61
C TYR A 114 4.65 8.82 0.77
N ILE A 115 3.62 7.99 0.64
CA ILE A 115 2.37 8.33 -0.04
C ILE A 115 1.19 8.04 0.89
N SER A 116 0.27 8.99 1.05
CA SER A 116 -0.93 8.77 1.86
C SER A 116 -1.80 7.67 1.26
N SER A 117 -2.56 6.93 2.09
CA SER A 117 -3.48 5.90 1.59
C SER A 117 -4.58 6.47 0.68
N TYR A 118 -4.89 7.76 0.80
CA TYR A 118 -5.79 8.45 -0.10
C TYR A 118 -5.14 8.64 -1.47
N ASP A 119 -3.92 9.16 -1.51
CA ASP A 119 -3.21 9.42 -2.76
C ASP A 119 -2.77 8.13 -3.45
N SER A 120 -2.35 7.10 -2.68
CA SER A 120 -2.00 5.80 -3.25
C SER A 120 -3.16 5.22 -4.06
N ARG A 121 -4.38 5.24 -3.55
CA ARG A 121 -5.57 4.75 -4.24
C ARG A 121 -6.06 5.66 -5.36
N ARG A 122 -6.00 6.97 -5.14
CA ARG A 122 -6.41 7.98 -6.14
C ARG A 122 -5.54 7.93 -7.38
N TYR A 123 -4.23 7.84 -7.21
CA TYR A 123 -3.30 7.81 -8.33
C TYR A 123 -3.13 6.43 -8.94
N ALA A 124 -3.28 5.35 -8.15
CA ALA A 124 -3.29 3.99 -8.70
C ALA A 124 -4.51 3.74 -9.59
N PHE A 125 -5.69 4.21 -9.16
CA PHE A 125 -6.99 3.99 -9.81
C PHE A 125 -7.80 5.29 -9.86
N PRO A 126 -7.48 6.22 -10.80
CA PRO A 126 -8.16 7.52 -10.91
C PRO A 126 -9.69 7.41 -11.09
N GLU A 127 -10.17 6.32 -11.68
CA GLU A 127 -11.60 6.04 -11.87
C GLU A 127 -12.37 5.85 -10.57
N LEU A 128 -11.70 5.55 -9.45
CA LEU A 128 -12.34 5.52 -8.13
C LEU A 128 -12.69 6.92 -7.61
N VAL A 129 -12.16 7.98 -8.24
CA VAL A 129 -12.48 9.36 -7.90
C VAL A 129 -13.66 9.81 -8.72
N ALA A 130 -14.83 9.88 -8.11
CA ALA A 130 -16.07 10.26 -8.78
C ALA A 130 -16.93 11.16 -7.88
N VAL A 131 -17.91 11.81 -8.49
CA VAL A 131 -18.88 12.62 -7.76
C VAL A 131 -19.68 11.73 -6.82
N ARG A 132 -19.84 12.17 -5.55
CA ARG A 132 -20.60 11.41 -4.54
C ARG A 132 -22.05 11.22 -4.94
N LYS A 133 -22.45 9.94 -5.14
CA LYS A 133 -23.82 9.56 -5.56
C LYS A 133 -24.75 9.20 -4.40
N PHE A 134 -24.21 8.82 -3.24
CA PHE A 134 -24.99 8.32 -2.11
C PHE A 134 -24.77 9.16 -0.84
N ASP A 135 -25.78 9.26 -0.02
CA ASP A 135 -25.69 9.84 1.32
C ASP A 135 -25.12 8.83 2.35
N LYS A 136 -24.99 9.25 3.62
CA LYS A 136 -24.44 8.40 4.70
C LYS A 136 -25.34 7.20 5.07
N LYS A 137 -26.58 7.19 4.62
CA LYS A 137 -27.53 6.09 4.84
C LYS A 137 -27.56 5.12 3.65
N GLY A 138 -26.80 5.39 2.59
CA GLY A 138 -26.79 4.61 1.36
C GLY A 138 -27.88 5.01 0.37
N GLU A 139 -28.64 6.06 0.64
CA GLU A 139 -29.69 6.54 -0.25
C GLU A 139 -29.08 7.38 -1.40
N PRO A 140 -29.54 7.19 -2.65
CA PRO A 140 -29.04 7.94 -3.78
C PRO A 140 -29.43 9.42 -3.70
N TYR A 141 -28.48 10.30 -3.96
CA TYR A 141 -28.76 11.72 -4.13
C TYR A 141 -29.52 11.97 -5.45
N ASN A 142 -30.40 13.00 -5.44
CA ASN A 142 -31.00 13.48 -6.67
C ASN A 142 -29.95 14.17 -7.58
N GLU A 143 -30.28 14.31 -8.86
CA GLU A 143 -29.37 14.90 -9.87
C GLU A 143 -28.85 16.29 -9.49
N SER A 144 -29.71 17.15 -8.94
CA SER A 144 -29.35 18.50 -8.50
C SER A 144 -28.32 18.51 -7.38
N LYS A 145 -28.35 17.52 -6.47
CA LYS A 145 -27.37 17.33 -5.41
C LYS A 145 -26.06 16.77 -5.97
N ILE A 146 -26.15 15.76 -6.85
CA ILE A 146 -24.99 15.16 -7.51
C ILE A 146 -24.19 16.23 -8.25
N LYS A 147 -24.83 17.09 -9.06
CA LYS A 147 -24.17 18.16 -9.81
C LYS A 147 -23.39 19.17 -8.95
N ARG A 148 -23.72 19.29 -7.66
CA ARG A 148 -23.05 20.20 -6.70
C ARG A 148 -21.96 19.52 -5.87
N ASN A 149 -21.93 18.20 -5.85
CA ASN A 149 -20.93 17.47 -5.08
C ASN A 149 -19.57 17.52 -5.79
N LYS A 150 -18.49 17.59 -5.01
CA LYS A 150 -17.13 17.46 -5.54
C LYS A 150 -16.77 15.98 -5.72
N PRO A 151 -15.91 15.65 -6.69
CA PRO A 151 -15.35 14.31 -6.80
C PRO A 151 -14.60 13.92 -5.51
N VAL A 152 -14.78 12.68 -5.09
CA VAL A 152 -14.13 12.09 -3.93
C VAL A 152 -13.80 10.64 -4.21
N LEU A 153 -12.80 10.10 -3.53
CA LEU A 153 -12.46 8.69 -3.63
C LEU A 153 -13.67 7.83 -3.21
N PHE A 154 -13.98 6.81 -4.02
CA PHE A 154 -15.18 5.97 -3.90
C PHE A 154 -16.52 6.75 -3.99
N GLY A 155 -16.57 7.83 -4.77
CA GLY A 155 -17.77 8.66 -4.90
C GLY A 155 -18.97 7.94 -5.52
N GLU A 156 -18.75 6.95 -6.37
CA GLU A 156 -19.81 6.15 -7.00
C GLU A 156 -20.41 5.05 -6.12
N TYR A 157 -19.81 4.81 -4.95
CA TYR A 157 -20.19 3.72 -4.06
C TYR A 157 -20.94 4.22 -2.82
N PRO A 158 -21.80 3.40 -2.19
CA PRO A 158 -22.36 3.66 -0.86
C PRO A 158 -21.27 3.85 0.21
N TRP A 159 -21.62 4.40 1.38
CA TRP A 159 -20.64 4.70 2.42
C TRP A 159 -20.12 3.47 3.18
N ASP A 160 -20.91 2.41 3.24
CA ASP A 160 -20.68 1.18 3.99
C ASP A 160 -19.93 0.08 3.20
N ILE A 161 -19.40 0.44 2.04
CA ILE A 161 -18.64 -0.49 1.21
C ILE A 161 -17.33 -0.94 1.86
N ASP A 162 -16.89 -2.12 1.54
CA ASP A 162 -15.53 -2.57 1.81
C ASP A 162 -14.55 -1.98 0.78
N LYS A 163 -13.95 -0.85 1.17
CA LYS A 163 -12.99 -0.13 0.33
C LYS A 163 -11.74 -0.94 0.01
N LYS A 164 -11.31 -1.81 0.94
CA LYS A 164 -10.16 -2.68 0.72
C LYS A 164 -10.46 -3.74 -0.33
N GLN A 165 -11.68 -4.30 -0.28
CA GLN A 165 -12.11 -5.28 -1.28
C GLN A 165 -12.13 -4.64 -2.68
N ILE A 166 -12.70 -3.43 -2.82
CA ILE A 166 -12.73 -2.74 -4.13
C ILE A 166 -11.32 -2.50 -4.68
N VAL A 167 -10.39 -2.07 -3.83
CA VAL A 167 -8.99 -1.87 -4.26
C VAL A 167 -8.36 -3.18 -4.69
N LEU A 168 -8.56 -4.26 -3.93
CA LEU A 168 -8.05 -5.59 -4.28
C LEU A 168 -8.64 -6.10 -5.59
N ASP A 169 -9.95 -5.87 -5.83
CA ASP A 169 -10.62 -6.23 -7.07
C ASP A 169 -10.00 -5.47 -8.27
N LYS A 170 -9.74 -4.16 -8.11
CA LYS A 170 -9.06 -3.35 -9.12
C LYS A 170 -7.63 -3.83 -9.41
N VAL A 171 -6.89 -4.19 -8.37
CA VAL A 171 -5.56 -4.81 -8.55
C VAL A 171 -5.68 -6.14 -9.30
N SER A 172 -6.69 -6.97 -8.98
CA SER A 172 -6.93 -8.24 -9.64
C SER A 172 -7.34 -8.08 -11.11
N GLU A 173 -8.12 -7.03 -11.44
CA GLU A 173 -8.45 -6.68 -12.83
C GLU A 173 -7.19 -6.30 -13.63
N LEU A 174 -6.27 -5.55 -13.02
CA LEU A 174 -5.03 -5.11 -13.67
C LEU A 174 -3.98 -6.22 -13.76
N TYR A 175 -3.95 -7.12 -12.78
CA TYR A 175 -3.00 -8.23 -12.66
C TYR A 175 -3.74 -9.55 -12.44
N PRO A 176 -4.39 -10.12 -13.47
CA PRO A 176 -5.23 -11.32 -13.32
C PRO A 176 -4.47 -12.58 -12.92
N ASP A 177 -3.15 -12.60 -13.11
CA ASP A 177 -2.29 -13.74 -12.77
C ASP A 177 -1.85 -13.77 -11.30
N ILE A 178 -2.32 -12.82 -10.45
CA ILE A 178 -2.01 -12.85 -9.02
C ILE A 178 -2.71 -14.02 -8.34
N GLU A 179 -1.93 -14.89 -7.72
CA GLU A 179 -2.43 -15.94 -6.84
C GLU A 179 -2.62 -15.39 -5.41
N TRP A 180 -3.86 -14.99 -5.10
CA TRP A 180 -4.21 -14.54 -3.75
C TRP A 180 -4.21 -15.68 -2.74
N ILE A 181 -3.89 -15.38 -1.49
CA ILE A 181 -3.79 -16.37 -0.42
C ILE A 181 -5.16 -16.55 0.26
N TYR A 182 -5.60 -17.79 0.36
CA TYR A 182 -6.85 -18.17 1.02
C TYR A 182 -6.58 -18.97 2.30
N ASP A 183 -7.51 -18.92 3.24
CA ASP A 183 -7.49 -19.77 4.41
C ASP A 183 -8.02 -21.19 4.06
N LYS A 184 -7.97 -22.11 5.05
CA LYS A 184 -8.45 -23.49 4.86
C LYS A 184 -9.96 -23.60 4.55
N LYS A 185 -10.73 -22.51 4.77
CA LYS A 185 -12.18 -22.45 4.50
C LYS A 185 -12.49 -21.75 3.17
N GLY A 186 -11.48 -21.35 2.41
CA GLY A 186 -11.63 -20.63 1.15
C GLY A 186 -11.87 -19.13 1.29
N ASN A 187 -11.70 -18.54 2.49
CA ASN A 187 -11.81 -17.12 2.65
C ASN A 187 -10.48 -16.41 2.31
N LEU A 188 -10.56 -15.28 1.66
CA LEU A 188 -9.41 -14.44 1.36
C LEU A 188 -8.72 -13.99 2.65
N LYS A 189 -7.41 -14.20 2.75
CA LYS A 189 -6.66 -13.75 3.92
C LYS A 189 -6.44 -12.24 3.89
N LYS A 190 -6.49 -11.61 5.06
CA LYS A 190 -6.34 -10.15 5.21
C LYS A 190 -5.00 -9.61 4.74
N GLU A 191 -3.95 -10.42 4.77
CA GLU A 191 -2.61 -10.05 4.30
C GLU A 191 -2.57 -9.71 2.81
N ASN A 192 -3.55 -10.19 2.03
CA ASN A 192 -3.69 -9.84 0.61
C ASN A 192 -4.03 -8.35 0.43
N PHE A 193 -4.80 -7.77 1.35
CA PHE A 193 -5.13 -6.33 1.31
C PHE A 193 -3.88 -5.46 1.50
N ASP A 194 -3.00 -5.85 2.43
CA ASP A 194 -1.75 -5.12 2.68
C ASP A 194 -0.82 -5.27 1.45
N SER A 195 -0.80 -6.44 0.79
CA SER A 195 -0.07 -6.65 -0.47
C SER A 195 -0.66 -5.85 -1.64
N SER A 196 -1.99 -5.72 -1.74
CA SER A 196 -2.63 -4.89 -2.77
C SER A 196 -2.40 -3.40 -2.54
N ASP A 197 -2.44 -2.93 -1.29
CA ASP A 197 -2.12 -1.55 -0.93
C ASP A 197 -0.63 -1.23 -1.27
N ALA A 198 0.30 -2.19 -1.11
CA ALA A 198 1.69 -2.05 -1.55
C ALA A 198 1.84 -1.91 -3.08
N ILE A 199 1.02 -2.59 -3.89
CA ILE A 199 0.96 -2.38 -5.35
C ILE A 199 0.45 -0.97 -5.66
N CYS A 200 -0.61 -0.53 -4.97
CA CYS A 200 -1.16 0.82 -5.16
C CYS A 200 -0.10 1.90 -4.92
N CYS A 201 0.78 1.73 -3.93
CA CYS A 201 1.88 2.66 -3.68
C CYS A 201 2.80 2.78 -4.90
N VAL A 202 3.18 1.67 -5.53
CA VAL A 202 4.04 1.68 -6.74
C VAL A 202 3.33 2.35 -7.92
N LEU A 203 2.07 1.98 -8.18
CA LEU A 203 1.29 2.57 -9.27
C LEU A 203 1.11 4.09 -9.07
N ALA A 204 0.84 4.49 -7.83
CA ALA A 204 0.67 5.90 -7.47
C ALA A 204 1.96 6.70 -7.68
N LEU A 205 3.12 6.18 -7.23
CA LEU A 205 4.40 6.85 -7.44
C LEU A 205 4.64 7.13 -8.92
N ILE A 206 4.44 6.12 -9.78
CA ILE A 206 4.63 6.24 -11.22
C ILE A 206 3.68 7.28 -11.83
N ASN A 207 2.41 7.29 -11.43
CA ASN A 207 1.41 8.18 -11.99
C ASN A 207 1.56 9.62 -11.49
N ILE A 208 1.98 9.84 -10.25
CA ILE A 208 2.35 11.18 -9.73
C ILE A 208 3.50 11.75 -10.56
N GLU A 209 4.56 10.99 -10.79
CA GLU A 209 5.70 11.44 -11.59
C GLU A 209 5.36 11.74 -13.05
N LYS A 210 4.33 11.10 -13.60
CA LYS A 210 3.82 11.41 -14.95
C LYS A 210 3.10 12.75 -14.97
N GLU A 211 2.19 12.98 -13.99
CA GLU A 211 1.47 14.28 -13.89
C GLU A 211 2.41 15.46 -13.66
N GLU A 212 3.54 15.29 -12.94
CA GLU A 212 4.51 16.34 -12.71
C GLU A 212 5.34 16.72 -13.97
N LYS A 213 5.35 15.87 -14.99
CA LYS A 213 6.10 16.08 -16.24
C LYS A 213 5.25 16.65 -17.37
N GLU A 214 3.92 16.63 -17.22
CA GLU A 214 2.95 17.22 -18.15
C GLU A 214 2.68 18.69 -17.84
#